data_5b0959d0132249b46ab81d3bce18f22a
#
_entry.id   5b0959d0132249b46ab81d3bce18f22a
#
_cell.length_a   1.000
_cell.length_b   1.000
_cell.length_c   1.000
_cell.angle_alpha   90.00
_cell.angle_beta   90.00
_cell.angle_gamma   90.00
#
_symmetry.space_group_name_H-M   'P 1'
#
loop_
_entity.id
_entity.type
_entity.pdbx_description
1 polymer ?
#
loop_
_entity_poly.entity_id
_entity_poly.type
_entity_poly.pdbx_seq_one_letter_code
_entity_poly.pdbx_strand_id
1 'polypeptide(L)'
;DFKGVVDLVRNQAIVWDDAGMGATYEVVEIPADMIDEVKEYRDILIEAVADYDENLLDKYMEDPDSITEEEINIALRAAVMDMAIIPMIAGSSFKNKGVQFMLDAVCKYLPSPMDKEGIEGIHPDDADLLEEDQTKILRKPDVKEPFAALAFKIATDPFVGRLAFFRAYSGRLDAGSYVLNTRSGNKERISRIYQMHANKQNPIEYIEAGDIGAAVGFKDIKTGDTLCDEKHPIILESMKFP
;
A
#
# COMPACT_ATOMS: atom_id res chain seq x y z
N ASP A 1 6.96 24.29 20.77
CA ASP A 1 6.41 22.95 21.05
C ASP A 1 5.27 22.65 20.09
N PHE A 2 5.22 21.41 19.56
CA PHE A 2 4.15 20.96 18.66
C PHE A 2 2.84 20.81 19.45
N LYS A 3 1.87 21.69 19.16
CA LYS A 3 0.57 21.71 19.84
C LYS A 3 -0.50 20.95 19.07
N GLY A 4 -0.58 21.18 17.77
CA GLY A 4 -1.60 20.63 16.90
C GLY A 4 -1.28 20.82 15.42
N VAL A 5 -2.24 20.53 14.59
CA VAL A 5 -2.20 20.75 13.12
C VAL A 5 -3.50 21.38 12.66
N VAL A 6 -3.46 22.05 11.53
CA VAL A 6 -4.66 22.43 10.79
C VAL A 6 -4.86 21.47 9.65
N ASP A 7 -6.02 20.84 9.58
CA ASP A 7 -6.44 19.95 8.50
C ASP A 7 -7.12 20.80 7.42
N LEU A 8 -6.45 20.98 6.29
CA LEU A 8 -6.93 21.80 5.18
C LEU A 8 -8.11 21.15 4.45
N VAL A 9 -8.22 19.82 4.46
CA VAL A 9 -9.34 19.10 3.84
C VAL A 9 -10.61 19.34 4.64
N ARG A 10 -10.53 19.18 5.97
CA ARG A 10 -11.65 19.38 6.89
C ARG A 10 -11.89 20.85 7.27
N ASN A 11 -10.92 21.70 6.99
CA ASN A 11 -10.92 23.11 7.38
C ASN A 11 -11.11 23.32 8.90
N GLN A 12 -10.32 22.62 9.70
CA GLN A 12 -10.41 22.65 11.16
C GLN A 12 -9.04 22.43 11.80
N ALA A 13 -8.87 22.92 13.03
CA ALA A 13 -7.66 22.66 13.81
C ALA A 13 -7.85 21.45 14.75
N ILE A 14 -6.77 20.69 14.95
CA ILE A 14 -6.73 19.49 15.78
C ILE A 14 -5.61 19.66 16.79
N VAL A 15 -5.95 19.53 18.08
CA VAL A 15 -5.01 19.70 19.20
C VAL A 15 -5.01 18.44 20.04
N TRP A 16 -3.82 17.97 20.42
CA TRP A 16 -3.64 16.81 21.28
C TRP A 16 -3.33 17.20 22.71
N ASP A 17 -3.94 16.50 23.65
CA ASP A 17 -3.59 16.61 25.06
C ASP A 17 -2.25 15.88 25.32
N ASP A 18 -1.33 16.58 26.00
CA ASP A 18 -0.04 15.99 26.42
C ASP A 18 -0.21 14.94 27.54
N ALA A 19 -1.25 15.04 28.35
CA ALA A 19 -1.51 14.11 29.47
C ALA A 19 -1.94 12.70 28.97
N GLY A 20 -2.61 12.62 27.81
CA GLY A 20 -3.08 11.38 27.20
C GLY A 20 -2.06 10.67 26.31
N MET A 21 -0.80 11.11 26.25
CA MET A 21 0.21 10.59 25.32
C MET A 21 -0.28 10.50 23.87
N GLY A 22 -1.03 11.52 23.42
CA GLY A 22 -1.55 11.62 22.05
C GLY A 22 -2.68 10.64 21.69
N ALA A 23 -3.23 9.89 22.65
CA ALA A 23 -4.34 8.97 22.41
C ALA A 23 -5.66 9.71 22.13
N THR A 24 -5.83 10.89 22.72
CA THR A 24 -7.02 11.73 22.57
C THR A 24 -6.66 13.07 21.90
N TYR A 25 -7.58 13.58 21.13
CA TYR A 25 -7.47 14.88 20.48
C TYR A 25 -8.80 15.61 20.56
N GLU A 26 -8.74 16.92 20.39
CA GLU A 26 -9.89 17.79 20.28
C GLU A 26 -9.86 18.50 18.93
N VAL A 27 -11.04 18.62 18.32
CA VAL A 27 -11.25 19.48 17.15
C VAL A 27 -11.63 20.84 17.67
N VAL A 28 -10.86 21.83 17.28
CA VAL A 28 -11.04 23.23 17.69
C VAL A 28 -11.14 24.15 16.48
N GLU A 29 -11.61 25.36 16.69
CA GLU A 29 -11.59 26.39 15.66
C GLU A 29 -10.16 26.74 15.26
N ILE A 30 -9.99 27.14 14.00
CA ILE A 30 -8.69 27.59 13.50
C ILE A 30 -8.29 28.85 14.27
N PRO A 31 -7.06 28.92 14.80
CA PRO A 31 -6.58 30.12 15.50
C PRO A 31 -6.72 31.36 14.61
N ALA A 32 -7.16 32.48 15.22
CA ALA A 32 -7.47 33.70 14.48
C ALA A 32 -6.27 34.27 13.69
N ASP A 33 -5.06 34.03 14.18
CA ASP A 33 -3.80 34.45 13.54
C ASP A 33 -3.38 33.52 12.37
N MET A 34 -4.08 32.41 12.15
CA MET A 34 -3.81 31.46 11.06
C MET A 34 -4.90 31.45 9.97
N ILE A 35 -6.01 32.14 10.15
CA ILE A 35 -7.17 32.06 9.24
C ILE A 35 -6.79 32.40 7.80
N ASP A 36 -6.08 33.51 7.58
CA ASP A 36 -5.71 33.96 6.24
C ASP A 36 -4.74 32.96 5.56
N GLU A 37 -3.75 32.46 6.32
CA GLU A 37 -2.79 31.47 5.84
C GLU A 37 -3.48 30.14 5.50
N VAL A 38 -4.39 29.69 6.36
CA VAL A 38 -5.17 28.46 6.13
C VAL A 38 -6.04 28.59 4.89
N LYS A 39 -6.67 29.74 4.68
CA LYS A 39 -7.47 29.97 3.48
C LYS A 39 -6.60 29.88 2.22
N GLU A 40 -5.45 30.57 2.20
CA GLU A 40 -4.52 30.53 1.07
C GLU A 40 -4.09 29.07 0.74
N TYR A 41 -3.65 28.31 1.73
CA TYR A 41 -3.22 26.93 1.51
C TYR A 41 -4.36 25.96 1.17
N ARG A 42 -5.57 26.22 1.67
CA ARG A 42 -6.74 25.46 1.27
C ARG A 42 -7.12 25.72 -0.19
N ASP A 43 -7.07 26.96 -0.63
CA ASP A 43 -7.32 27.33 -2.03
C ASP A 43 -6.29 26.66 -2.95
N ILE A 44 -5.00 26.66 -2.59
CA ILE A 44 -3.95 25.95 -3.32
C ILE A 44 -4.22 24.43 -3.38
N LEU A 45 -4.68 23.83 -2.28
CA LEU A 45 -5.03 22.41 -2.25
C LEU A 45 -6.18 22.11 -3.21
N ILE A 46 -7.26 22.90 -3.16
CA ILE A 46 -8.43 22.69 -4.01
C ILE A 46 -8.08 22.87 -5.48
N GLU A 47 -7.34 23.93 -5.82
CA GLU A 47 -6.85 24.17 -7.17
C GLU A 47 -6.01 22.99 -7.70
N ALA A 48 -5.11 22.45 -6.87
CA ALA A 48 -4.26 21.34 -7.27
C ALA A 48 -5.02 20.03 -7.57
N VAL A 49 -6.20 19.83 -6.99
CA VAL A 49 -7.01 18.61 -7.18
C VAL A 49 -8.24 18.80 -8.05
N ALA A 50 -8.60 20.05 -8.39
CA ALA A 50 -9.82 20.35 -9.15
C ALA A 50 -9.87 19.68 -10.53
N ASP A 51 -8.72 19.55 -11.20
CA ASP A 51 -8.63 18.90 -12.51
C ASP A 51 -8.95 17.39 -12.50
N TYR A 52 -9.05 16.79 -11.32
CA TYR A 52 -9.32 15.36 -11.15
C TYR A 52 -10.79 15.02 -10.85
N ASP A 53 -11.66 16.03 -10.75
CA ASP A 53 -13.10 15.86 -10.59
C ASP A 53 -13.86 17.04 -11.22
N GLU A 54 -14.65 16.76 -12.28
CA GLU A 54 -15.36 17.81 -13.02
C GLU A 54 -16.36 18.61 -12.14
N ASN A 55 -17.01 17.95 -11.18
CA ASN A 55 -17.96 18.62 -10.28
C ASN A 55 -17.22 19.55 -9.31
N LEU A 56 -16.03 19.12 -8.84
CA LEU A 56 -15.20 19.95 -7.97
C LEU A 56 -14.67 21.17 -8.71
N LEU A 57 -14.26 21.01 -9.98
CA LEU A 57 -13.79 22.09 -10.82
C LEU A 57 -14.90 23.13 -11.05
N ASP A 58 -16.11 22.71 -11.39
CA ASP A 58 -17.26 23.58 -11.59
C ASP A 58 -17.59 24.38 -10.31
N LYS A 59 -17.64 23.71 -9.15
CA LYS A 59 -17.86 24.37 -7.86
C LYS A 59 -16.75 25.33 -7.50
N TYR A 60 -15.50 24.98 -7.77
CA TYR A 60 -14.36 25.87 -7.50
C TYR A 60 -14.47 27.17 -8.29
N MET A 61 -14.99 27.12 -9.51
CA MET A 61 -15.19 28.30 -10.36
C MET A 61 -16.43 29.13 -9.97
N GLU A 62 -17.48 28.49 -9.45
CA GLU A 62 -18.75 29.16 -9.15
C GLU A 62 -18.87 29.58 -7.69
N ASP A 63 -18.61 28.67 -6.75
CA ASP A 63 -18.73 28.87 -5.29
C ASP A 63 -17.77 27.96 -4.51
N PRO A 64 -16.50 28.38 -4.34
CA PRO A 64 -15.48 27.61 -3.61
C PRO A 64 -15.87 27.24 -2.17
N ASP A 65 -16.71 28.05 -1.53
CA ASP A 65 -17.14 27.85 -0.15
C ASP A 65 -18.15 26.69 -0.01
N SER A 66 -18.76 26.24 -1.12
CA SER A 66 -19.68 25.09 -1.16
C SER A 66 -18.99 23.73 -1.25
N ILE A 67 -17.67 23.72 -1.42
CA ILE A 67 -16.88 22.49 -1.59
C ILE A 67 -16.81 21.72 -0.26
N THR A 68 -17.23 20.46 -0.31
CA THR A 68 -17.26 19.56 0.84
C THR A 68 -15.95 18.81 1.05
N GLU A 69 -15.74 18.30 2.28
CA GLU A 69 -14.62 17.39 2.60
C GLU A 69 -14.59 16.17 1.68
N GLU A 70 -15.75 15.59 1.37
CA GLU A 70 -15.83 14.36 0.58
C GLU A 70 -15.42 14.60 -0.88
N GLU A 71 -15.82 15.71 -1.49
CA GLU A 71 -15.41 16.07 -2.85
C GLU A 71 -13.91 16.27 -2.95
N ILE A 72 -13.29 16.95 -1.97
CA ILE A 72 -11.83 17.09 -1.92
C ILE A 72 -11.16 15.73 -1.77
N ASN A 73 -11.69 14.86 -0.91
CA ASN A 73 -11.11 13.52 -0.70
C ASN A 73 -11.18 12.65 -1.97
N ILE A 74 -12.27 12.72 -2.73
CA ILE A 74 -12.44 11.99 -4.00
C ILE A 74 -11.41 12.47 -5.02
N ALA A 75 -11.33 13.78 -5.25
CA ALA A 75 -10.39 14.38 -6.19
C ALA A 75 -8.93 14.13 -5.77
N LEU A 76 -8.61 14.28 -4.48
CA LEU A 76 -7.27 14.00 -3.95
C LEU A 76 -6.88 12.53 -4.13
N ARG A 77 -7.82 11.59 -3.90
CA ARG A 77 -7.56 10.16 -4.16
C ARG A 77 -7.29 9.90 -5.64
N ALA A 78 -8.07 10.49 -6.55
CA ALA A 78 -7.87 10.35 -7.99
C ALA A 78 -6.48 10.85 -8.40
N ALA A 79 -6.08 12.03 -7.93
CA ALA A 79 -4.76 12.61 -8.18
C ALA A 79 -3.60 11.75 -7.63
N VAL A 80 -3.79 11.11 -6.46
CA VAL A 80 -2.81 10.18 -5.89
C VAL A 80 -2.73 8.88 -6.70
N MET A 81 -3.86 8.37 -7.18
CA MET A 81 -3.90 7.17 -8.03
C MET A 81 -3.13 7.36 -9.33
N ASP A 82 -3.19 8.56 -9.90
CA ASP A 82 -2.43 8.97 -11.09
C ASP A 82 -0.96 9.36 -10.80
N MET A 83 -0.55 9.27 -9.50
CA MET A 83 0.78 9.68 -9.03
C MET A 83 1.13 11.15 -9.33
N ALA A 84 0.12 12.00 -9.51
CA ALA A 84 0.30 13.43 -9.79
C ALA A 84 0.54 14.24 -8.51
N ILE A 85 0.01 13.78 -7.38
CA ILE A 85 0.08 14.45 -6.07
C ILE A 85 0.55 13.47 -5.01
N ILE A 86 1.36 13.95 -4.07
CA ILE A 86 1.78 13.24 -2.87
C ILE A 86 1.21 13.98 -1.65
N PRO A 87 0.21 13.39 -0.94
CA PRO A 87 -0.33 13.99 0.27
C PRO A 87 0.73 14.10 1.36
N MET A 88 0.84 15.27 1.98
CA MET A 88 1.71 15.49 3.14
C MET A 88 0.89 15.61 4.40
N ILE A 89 1.32 14.93 5.47
CA ILE A 89 0.67 14.91 6.77
C ILE A 89 1.71 15.24 7.83
N ALA A 90 1.36 16.16 8.72
CA ALA A 90 2.22 16.54 9.83
C ALA A 90 1.78 15.86 11.14
N GLY A 91 2.76 15.50 11.96
CA GLY A 91 2.51 14.90 13.26
C GLY A 91 3.78 14.75 14.10
N SER A 92 3.64 14.18 15.28
CA SER A 92 4.76 13.81 16.15
C SER A 92 4.64 12.35 16.56
N SER A 93 5.34 11.45 15.84
CA SER A 93 5.33 10.01 16.12
C SER A 93 5.86 9.69 17.53
N PHE A 94 6.87 10.43 17.99
CA PHE A 94 7.43 10.26 19.33
C PHE A 94 6.43 10.56 20.45
N LYS A 95 5.55 11.55 20.24
CA LYS A 95 4.46 11.93 21.15
C LYS A 95 3.12 11.28 20.80
N ASN A 96 3.09 10.39 19.80
CA ASN A 96 1.90 9.73 19.27
C ASN A 96 0.81 10.73 18.81
N LYS A 97 1.18 11.95 18.39
CA LYS A 97 0.24 12.96 17.88
C LYS A 97 0.10 12.86 16.38
N GLY A 98 -1.12 12.70 15.87
CA GLY A 98 -1.41 12.64 14.43
C GLY A 98 -1.27 11.25 13.79
N VAL A 99 -0.90 10.20 14.53
CA VAL A 99 -0.73 8.84 14.00
C VAL A 99 -2.05 8.28 13.45
N GLN A 100 -3.16 8.53 14.13
CA GLN A 100 -4.49 8.11 13.68
C GLN A 100 -4.82 8.71 12.32
N PHE A 101 -4.62 10.01 12.14
CA PHE A 101 -4.89 10.69 10.86
C PHE A 101 -3.97 10.21 9.73
N MET A 102 -2.72 9.87 10.05
CA MET A 102 -1.82 9.25 9.08
C MET A 102 -2.35 7.88 8.62
N LEU A 103 -2.82 7.04 9.54
CA LEU A 103 -3.40 5.73 9.20
C LEU A 103 -4.69 5.88 8.39
N ASP A 104 -5.55 6.83 8.75
CA ASP A 104 -6.77 7.15 8.01
C ASP A 104 -6.43 7.62 6.59
N ALA A 105 -5.40 8.46 6.43
CA ALA A 105 -4.96 8.93 5.12
C ALA A 105 -4.37 7.80 4.26
N VAL A 106 -3.65 6.84 4.85
CA VAL A 106 -3.20 5.62 4.15
C VAL A 106 -4.42 4.87 3.59
N CYS A 107 -5.46 4.67 4.40
CA CYS A 107 -6.68 3.99 3.96
C CYS A 107 -7.46 4.80 2.90
N LYS A 108 -7.48 6.13 3.03
CA LYS A 108 -8.22 7.01 2.12
C LYS A 108 -7.55 7.18 0.76
N TYR A 109 -6.25 7.38 0.72
CA TYR A 109 -5.56 7.87 -0.48
C TYR A 109 -4.68 6.84 -1.17
N LEU A 110 -4.09 5.87 -0.46
CA LEU A 110 -3.22 4.89 -1.11
C LEU A 110 -4.02 3.80 -1.84
N PRO A 111 -3.49 3.30 -2.98
CA PRO A 111 -4.16 2.24 -3.73
C PRO A 111 -4.16 0.93 -2.95
N SER A 112 -5.30 0.25 -2.96
CA SER A 112 -5.43 -1.14 -2.55
C SER A 112 -5.06 -2.08 -3.72
N PRO A 113 -4.83 -3.37 -3.46
CA PRO A 113 -4.67 -4.35 -4.55
C PRO A 113 -5.83 -4.36 -5.55
N MET A 114 -7.06 -4.03 -5.09
CA MET A 114 -8.26 -4.01 -5.93
C MET A 114 -8.38 -2.78 -6.85
N ASP A 115 -7.60 -1.74 -6.59
CA ASP A 115 -7.54 -0.56 -7.45
C ASP A 115 -6.66 -0.79 -8.70
N LYS A 116 -5.99 -1.95 -8.80
CA LYS A 116 -5.17 -2.35 -9.94
C LYS A 116 -5.86 -3.46 -10.72
N GLU A 117 -5.76 -3.42 -12.04
CA GLU A 117 -6.28 -4.50 -12.89
C GLU A 117 -5.62 -5.84 -12.62
N GLY A 118 -4.38 -5.83 -12.19
CA GLY A 118 -3.58 -7.00 -11.85
C GLY A 118 -2.09 -6.71 -11.92
N ILE A 119 -1.30 -7.77 -11.84
CA ILE A 119 0.14 -7.72 -12.06
C ILE A 119 0.49 -8.43 -13.36
N GLU A 120 1.32 -7.79 -14.18
CA GLU A 120 1.87 -8.41 -15.39
C GLU A 120 3.09 -9.26 -15.05
N GLY A 121 3.25 -10.32 -15.79
CA GLY A 121 4.43 -11.17 -15.80
C GLY A 121 4.59 -11.84 -17.14
N ILE A 122 5.60 -12.69 -17.29
CA ILE A 122 5.91 -13.42 -18.52
C ILE A 122 5.89 -14.93 -18.27
N HIS A 123 5.70 -15.72 -19.32
CA HIS A 123 5.87 -17.16 -19.20
C HIS A 123 7.36 -17.50 -18.97
N PRO A 124 7.71 -18.46 -18.10
CA PRO A 124 9.11 -18.81 -17.86
C PRO A 124 9.89 -19.25 -19.10
N ASP A 125 9.23 -19.87 -20.06
CA ASP A 125 9.87 -20.30 -21.32
C ASP A 125 10.27 -19.11 -22.21
N ASP A 126 9.68 -17.95 -21.97
CA ASP A 126 9.96 -16.72 -22.73
C ASP A 126 11.00 -15.82 -22.06
N ALA A 127 11.59 -16.25 -20.93
CA ALA A 127 12.49 -15.44 -20.12
C ALA A 127 13.74 -14.93 -20.87
N ASP A 128 14.22 -15.70 -21.84
CA ASP A 128 15.40 -15.37 -22.65
C ASP A 128 15.05 -14.67 -23.97
N LEU A 129 13.76 -14.45 -24.27
CA LEU A 129 13.32 -13.77 -25.47
C LEU A 129 13.42 -12.25 -25.33
N LEU A 130 13.45 -11.54 -26.48
CA LEU A 130 13.32 -10.08 -26.48
C LEU A 130 11.94 -9.69 -25.92
N GLU A 131 11.86 -8.51 -25.27
CA GLU A 131 10.63 -8.04 -24.60
C GLU A 131 9.42 -8.02 -25.53
N GLU A 132 9.63 -7.72 -26.82
CA GLU A 132 8.59 -7.69 -27.87
C GLU A 132 8.05 -9.09 -28.23
N ASP A 133 8.84 -10.14 -28.00
CA ASP A 133 8.51 -11.55 -28.31
C ASP A 133 7.96 -12.31 -27.08
N GLN A 134 7.99 -11.69 -25.89
CA GLN A 134 7.54 -12.32 -24.66
C GLN A 134 6.00 -12.34 -24.53
N THR A 135 5.46 -13.47 -24.14
CA THR A 135 4.03 -13.62 -23.83
C THR A 135 3.73 -13.00 -22.47
N LYS A 136 3.05 -11.85 -22.47
CA LYS A 136 2.60 -11.19 -21.25
C LYS A 136 1.39 -11.91 -20.65
N ILE A 137 1.43 -12.16 -19.38
CA ILE A 137 0.38 -12.81 -18.59
C ILE A 137 -0.07 -11.83 -17.51
N LEU A 138 -1.36 -11.50 -17.49
CA LEU A 138 -1.95 -10.70 -16.41
C LEU A 138 -2.51 -11.63 -15.33
N ARG A 139 -2.15 -11.40 -14.06
CA ARG A 139 -2.76 -12.03 -12.87
C ARG A 139 -3.58 -11.00 -12.11
N LYS A 140 -4.86 -11.26 -11.99
CA LYS A 140 -5.78 -10.41 -11.23
C LYS A 140 -5.63 -10.64 -9.72
N PRO A 141 -5.91 -9.64 -8.88
CA PRO A 141 -5.91 -9.79 -7.42
C PRO A 141 -7.18 -10.52 -6.94
N ASP A 142 -7.39 -11.74 -7.43
CA ASP A 142 -8.53 -12.60 -7.12
C ASP A 142 -8.02 -13.91 -6.53
N VAL A 143 -8.66 -14.37 -5.45
CA VAL A 143 -8.35 -15.64 -4.76
C VAL A 143 -8.60 -16.88 -5.62
N LYS A 144 -9.40 -16.77 -6.70
CA LYS A 144 -9.69 -17.86 -7.63
C LYS A 144 -8.66 -17.98 -8.74
N GLU A 145 -7.82 -16.97 -8.93
CA GLU A 145 -6.71 -17.02 -9.87
C GLU A 145 -5.64 -18.03 -9.41
N PRO A 146 -4.81 -18.54 -10.33
CA PRO A 146 -3.63 -19.30 -9.94
C PRO A 146 -2.71 -18.47 -9.03
N PHE A 147 -2.17 -19.12 -7.99
CA PHE A 147 -1.30 -18.44 -7.04
C PHE A 147 -0.05 -17.86 -7.71
N ALA A 148 0.25 -16.59 -7.42
CA ALA A 148 1.50 -15.94 -7.78
C ALA A 148 1.91 -14.93 -6.70
N ALA A 149 3.17 -14.98 -6.30
CA ALA A 149 3.75 -14.13 -5.26
C ALA A 149 5.19 -13.76 -5.59
N LEU A 150 5.65 -12.62 -5.09
CA LEU A 150 7.01 -12.15 -5.20
C LEU A 150 7.69 -12.13 -3.83
N ALA A 151 8.81 -12.81 -3.69
CA ALA A 151 9.66 -12.75 -2.51
C ALA A 151 10.49 -11.45 -2.55
N PHE A 152 10.20 -10.51 -1.65
CA PHE A 152 10.82 -9.19 -1.66
C PHE A 152 11.89 -8.97 -0.59
N LYS A 153 11.94 -9.85 0.42
CA LYS A 153 12.92 -9.76 1.50
C LYS A 153 13.23 -11.14 2.07
N ILE A 154 14.51 -11.42 2.28
CA ILE A 154 14.98 -12.61 3.00
C ILE A 154 15.64 -12.16 4.31
N ALA A 155 15.19 -12.72 5.42
CA ALA A 155 15.79 -12.50 6.73
C ALA A 155 16.27 -13.84 7.30
N THR A 156 17.27 -13.77 8.17
CA THR A 156 17.71 -14.92 8.96
C THR A 156 17.17 -14.78 10.36
N ASP A 157 16.39 -15.77 10.78
CA ASP A 157 15.84 -15.84 12.13
C ASP A 157 16.59 -16.93 12.91
N PRO A 158 17.01 -16.68 14.17
CA PRO A 158 17.78 -17.63 14.95
C PRO A 158 17.05 -18.95 15.25
N PHE A 159 15.70 -18.93 15.25
CA PHE A 159 14.87 -20.07 15.65
C PHE A 159 14.29 -20.84 14.47
N VAL A 160 13.92 -20.14 13.40
CA VAL A 160 13.23 -20.75 12.25
C VAL A 160 14.08 -20.78 10.98
N GLY A 161 15.29 -20.23 11.02
CA GLY A 161 16.22 -20.20 9.89
C GLY A 161 15.88 -19.10 8.87
N ARG A 162 15.86 -19.47 7.57
CA ARG A 162 15.51 -18.50 6.51
C ARG A 162 14.01 -18.20 6.53
N LEU A 163 13.71 -16.92 6.70
CA LEU A 163 12.36 -16.37 6.65
C LEU A 163 12.23 -15.51 5.39
N ALA A 164 11.43 -15.96 4.43
CA ALA A 164 11.18 -15.21 3.20
C ALA A 164 9.88 -14.44 3.34
N PHE A 165 9.96 -13.12 3.20
CA PHE A 165 8.79 -12.23 3.10
C PHE A 165 8.36 -12.16 1.65
N PHE A 166 7.08 -12.36 1.40
CA PHE A 166 6.51 -12.31 0.06
C PHE A 166 5.14 -11.63 0.05
N ARG A 167 4.80 -11.06 -1.08
CA ARG A 167 3.47 -10.52 -1.36
C ARG A 167 2.76 -11.46 -2.33
N ALA A 168 1.58 -11.92 -1.94
CA ALA A 168 0.68 -12.64 -2.83
C ALA A 168 -0.05 -11.63 -3.74
N TYR A 169 0.08 -11.79 -5.05
CA TYR A 169 -0.58 -10.94 -6.03
C TYR A 169 -1.86 -11.57 -6.57
N SER A 170 -1.93 -12.90 -6.61
CA SER A 170 -3.10 -13.65 -7.06
C SER A 170 -3.23 -14.98 -6.32
N GLY A 171 -4.43 -15.51 -6.34
CA GLY A 171 -4.73 -16.85 -5.80
C GLY A 171 -4.67 -16.94 -4.29
N ARG A 172 -4.55 -18.18 -3.83
CA ARG A 172 -4.45 -18.56 -2.43
C ARG A 172 -3.38 -19.63 -2.25
N LEU A 173 -2.64 -19.56 -1.16
CA LEU A 173 -1.63 -20.53 -0.77
C LEU A 173 -1.90 -21.02 0.65
N ASP A 174 -2.09 -22.31 0.82
CA ASP A 174 -2.25 -22.94 2.13
C ASP A 174 -0.89 -23.38 2.71
N ALA A 175 -0.73 -23.28 4.02
CA ALA A 175 0.45 -23.78 4.71
C ALA A 175 0.57 -25.31 4.52
N GLY A 176 1.81 -25.78 4.34
CA GLY A 176 2.10 -27.18 4.03
C GLY A 176 2.05 -27.55 2.54
N SER A 177 1.58 -26.66 1.67
CA SER A 177 1.51 -26.86 0.22
C SER A 177 2.86 -26.62 -0.49
N TYR A 178 2.84 -26.73 -1.81
CA TYR A 178 4.01 -26.55 -2.65
C TYR A 178 3.80 -25.40 -3.64
N VAL A 179 4.88 -24.72 -3.96
CA VAL A 179 4.94 -23.69 -5.01
C VAL A 179 6.13 -23.97 -5.93
N LEU A 180 6.05 -23.49 -7.16
CA LEU A 180 7.18 -23.44 -8.09
C LEU A 180 7.96 -22.15 -7.83
N ASN A 181 9.27 -22.26 -7.62
CA ASN A 181 10.19 -21.13 -7.71
C ASN A 181 10.69 -21.05 -9.17
N THR A 182 10.26 -20.04 -9.90
CA THR A 182 10.52 -19.96 -11.35
C THR A 182 11.98 -19.70 -11.70
N ARG A 183 12.74 -19.02 -10.81
CA ARG A 183 14.19 -18.85 -11.01
C ARG A 183 14.97 -20.15 -10.94
N SER A 184 14.69 -20.96 -9.94
CA SER A 184 15.44 -22.22 -9.73
C SER A 184 14.83 -23.41 -10.49
N GLY A 185 13.59 -23.28 -10.98
CA GLY A 185 12.81 -24.37 -11.56
C GLY A 185 12.39 -25.44 -10.53
N ASN A 186 12.64 -25.21 -9.25
CA ASN A 186 12.40 -26.19 -8.20
C ASN A 186 11.04 -25.98 -7.52
N LYS A 187 10.46 -27.13 -7.12
CA LYS A 187 9.28 -27.15 -6.28
C LYS A 187 9.67 -26.97 -4.81
N GLU A 188 9.19 -25.90 -4.20
CA GLU A 188 9.47 -25.55 -2.82
C GLU A 188 8.28 -25.85 -1.93
N ARG A 189 8.52 -26.43 -0.75
CA ARG A 189 7.48 -26.70 0.24
C ARG A 189 7.38 -25.54 1.23
N ILE A 190 6.20 -24.94 1.33
CA ILE A 190 5.90 -23.89 2.30
C ILE A 190 5.45 -24.55 3.60
N SER A 191 6.35 -24.77 4.53
CA SER A 191 6.05 -25.52 5.76
C SER A 191 5.10 -24.76 6.68
N ARG A 192 5.33 -23.47 6.85
CA ARG A 192 4.54 -22.56 7.69
C ARG A 192 4.49 -21.19 7.05
N ILE A 193 3.35 -20.52 7.24
CA ILE A 193 3.14 -19.13 6.83
C ILE A 193 2.89 -18.31 8.12
N TYR A 194 3.44 -17.12 8.18
CA TYR A 194 3.30 -16.21 9.30
C TYR A 194 2.78 -14.86 8.84
N GLN A 195 1.83 -14.32 9.57
CA GLN A 195 1.56 -12.89 9.58
C GLN A 195 2.52 -12.24 10.57
N MET A 196 3.34 -11.34 10.09
CA MET A 196 4.35 -10.67 10.91
C MET A 196 3.77 -9.41 11.53
N HIS A 197 3.98 -9.27 12.84
CA HIS A 197 3.65 -8.05 13.57
C HIS A 197 4.86 -7.64 14.41
N ALA A 198 5.64 -6.67 13.92
CA ALA A 198 6.97 -6.35 14.42
C ALA A 198 7.84 -7.63 14.49
N ASN A 199 8.26 -8.06 15.69
CA ASN A 199 9.04 -9.29 15.89
C ASN A 199 8.19 -10.52 16.21
N LYS A 200 6.85 -10.39 16.25
CA LYS A 200 5.95 -11.51 16.53
C LYS A 200 5.62 -12.24 15.23
N GLN A 201 5.72 -13.55 15.28
CA GLN A 201 5.39 -14.48 14.20
C GLN A 201 4.06 -15.14 14.54
N ASN A 202 2.95 -14.64 13.96
CA ASN A 202 1.64 -15.24 14.14
C ASN A 202 1.42 -16.28 13.03
N PRO A 203 1.39 -17.58 13.33
CA PRO A 203 1.15 -18.60 12.31
C PRO A 203 -0.26 -18.45 11.75
N ILE A 204 -0.37 -18.55 10.43
CA ILE A 204 -1.63 -18.55 9.69
C ILE A 204 -1.75 -19.78 8.82
N GLU A 205 -2.97 -20.22 8.55
CA GLU A 205 -3.25 -21.42 7.77
C GLU A 205 -3.10 -21.19 6.27
N TYR A 206 -3.35 -19.99 5.81
CA TYR A 206 -3.27 -19.60 4.40
C TYR A 206 -2.98 -18.11 4.23
N ILE A 207 -2.62 -17.74 3.01
CA ILE A 207 -2.46 -16.38 2.55
C ILE A 207 -3.15 -16.21 1.20
N GLU A 208 -3.74 -15.05 0.93
CA GLU A 208 -4.52 -14.77 -0.26
C GLU A 208 -4.00 -13.56 -1.03
N ALA A 209 -4.51 -13.37 -2.25
CA ALA A 209 -4.20 -12.24 -3.11
C ALA A 209 -4.33 -10.90 -2.37
N GLY A 210 -3.28 -10.08 -2.43
CA GLY A 210 -3.20 -8.78 -1.74
C GLY A 210 -2.45 -8.81 -0.41
N ASP A 211 -2.33 -9.98 0.22
CA ASP A 211 -1.67 -10.13 1.51
C ASP A 211 -0.14 -10.10 1.41
N ILE A 212 0.47 -9.72 2.53
CA ILE A 212 1.91 -9.87 2.76
C ILE A 212 2.12 -10.84 3.91
N GLY A 213 2.92 -11.87 3.66
CA GLY A 213 3.27 -12.86 4.67
C GLY A 213 4.75 -13.18 4.67
N ALA A 214 5.14 -14.02 5.62
CA ALA A 214 6.46 -14.60 5.68
C ALA A 214 6.35 -16.13 5.75
N ALA A 215 7.27 -16.84 5.10
CA ALA A 215 7.24 -18.28 5.13
C ALA A 215 8.63 -18.87 5.37
N VAL A 216 8.63 -20.10 5.88
CA VAL A 216 9.82 -20.91 6.13
C VAL A 216 9.72 -22.26 5.42
N GLY A 217 10.87 -22.88 5.25
CA GLY A 217 10.97 -24.20 4.63
C GLY A 217 11.58 -24.19 3.24
N PHE A 218 11.90 -23.02 2.69
CA PHE A 218 12.57 -22.88 1.42
C PHE A 218 13.99 -23.45 1.44
N LYS A 219 14.35 -24.19 0.40
CA LYS A 219 15.71 -24.69 0.18
C LYS A 219 16.58 -23.67 -0.54
N ASP A 220 16.04 -23.09 -1.60
CA ASP A 220 16.73 -22.07 -2.42
C ASP A 220 15.78 -20.91 -2.76
N ILE A 221 15.81 -19.88 -1.93
CA ILE A 221 15.01 -18.66 -2.10
C ILE A 221 15.92 -17.44 -2.08
N LYS A 222 15.67 -16.50 -2.99
CA LYS A 222 16.35 -15.20 -3.08
C LYS A 222 15.33 -14.09 -3.18
N THR A 223 15.77 -12.89 -2.83
CA THR A 223 14.98 -11.67 -3.08
C THR A 223 14.77 -11.49 -4.58
N GLY A 224 13.54 -11.23 -4.99
CA GLY A 224 13.13 -11.15 -6.40
C GLY A 224 12.60 -12.45 -6.99
N ASP A 225 12.67 -13.56 -6.26
CA ASP A 225 12.13 -14.83 -6.75
C ASP A 225 10.60 -14.78 -6.83
N THR A 226 10.04 -15.29 -7.94
CA THR A 226 8.61 -15.52 -8.08
C THR A 226 8.26 -16.92 -7.60
N LEU A 227 7.23 -17.00 -6.77
CA LEU A 227 6.61 -18.21 -6.27
C LEU A 227 5.22 -18.36 -6.87
N CYS A 228 4.94 -19.43 -7.61
CA CYS A 228 3.66 -19.56 -8.31
C CYS A 228 3.11 -21.00 -8.30
N ASP A 229 1.90 -21.12 -8.82
CA ASP A 229 1.30 -22.43 -9.12
C ASP A 229 2.09 -23.14 -10.23
N GLU A 230 2.39 -24.43 -10.03
CA GLU A 230 3.20 -25.23 -10.95
C GLU A 230 2.54 -25.43 -12.33
N LYS A 231 1.20 -25.46 -12.37
CA LYS A 231 0.45 -25.70 -13.61
C LYS A 231 0.25 -24.40 -14.43
N HIS A 232 0.41 -23.27 -13.77
CA HIS A 232 0.20 -21.95 -14.38
C HIS A 232 1.42 -21.06 -14.06
N PRO A 233 2.61 -21.43 -14.55
CA PRO A 233 3.83 -20.75 -14.20
C PRO A 233 3.84 -19.30 -14.74
N ILE A 234 4.45 -18.41 -13.97
CA ILE A 234 4.64 -17.01 -14.33
C ILE A 234 5.92 -16.50 -13.68
N ILE A 235 6.64 -15.62 -14.35
CA ILE A 235 7.68 -14.80 -13.76
C ILE A 235 7.10 -13.39 -13.61
N LEU A 236 6.94 -12.95 -12.39
CA LEU A 236 6.59 -11.57 -12.08
C LEU A 236 7.82 -10.69 -12.29
N GLU A 237 7.60 -9.42 -12.65
CA GLU A 237 8.70 -8.50 -12.86
C GLU A 237 9.59 -8.41 -11.63
N SER A 238 10.89 -8.60 -11.82
CA SER A 238 11.86 -8.52 -10.72
C SER A 238 12.02 -7.08 -10.24
N MET A 239 12.17 -6.88 -8.93
CA MET A 239 12.47 -5.56 -8.37
C MET A 239 13.79 -5.04 -8.97
N LYS A 240 13.71 -3.89 -9.63
CA LYS A 240 14.92 -3.17 -10.06
C LYS A 240 15.43 -2.37 -8.86
N PHE A 241 16.61 -2.72 -8.40
CA PHE A 241 17.31 -1.94 -7.38
C PHE A 241 18.11 -0.82 -8.06
N PRO A 242 18.09 0.41 -7.49
CA PRO A 242 18.92 1.49 -8.00
C PRO A 242 20.39 1.23 -7.84
#